data_7696ef4f73440ff96f82adf34c2d358f
#
_entry.id   7696ef4f73440ff96f82adf34c2d358f
#
_cell.length_a   1.000
_cell.length_b   1.000
_cell.length_c   1.000
_cell.angle_alpha   90.00
_cell.angle_beta   90.00
_cell.angle_gamma   90.00
#
_symmetry.space_group_name_H-M   'P 1'
#
loop_
_entity.id
_entity.type
_entity.pdbx_description
1 polymer ?
#
loop_
_entity_poly.entity_id
_entity_poly.type
_entity_poly.pdbx_seq_one_letter_code
_entity_poly.pdbx_strand_id
1 'polypeptide(L)'
;YAFLAPIAGFTYAHHSYSTFERALKKAKEEIDAGHPVVLGALDMYYLSYYPKLYHKEHIPFHYVLMTGYDDDQRLICLYDCGRTQLLTLGYDELKNSMNCSYPGLSSENTICTVRMTEKRSKNQIASEALALQKDHFLNPPASFLGYKGLEKMIRELPDWKKQLTKEEYDKILLNMVTFFGTVPTVPNALKGIAEP
;
A
#
# COMPACT_ATOMS: atom_id res chain seq x y z
N TYR A 1 3.54 5.17 6.45
CA TYR A 1 2.60 6.32 6.66
C TYR A 1 3.03 7.21 7.84
N ALA A 2 3.78 6.72 8.84
CA ALA A 2 4.13 7.47 10.06
C ALA A 2 4.74 8.86 9.79
N PHE A 3 5.56 8.99 8.74
CA PHE A 3 6.19 10.27 8.39
C PHE A 3 5.32 11.16 7.50
N LEU A 4 4.44 10.58 6.69
CA LEU A 4 3.64 11.33 5.72
C LEU A 4 2.31 11.80 6.28
N ALA A 5 1.75 11.09 7.24
CA ALA A 5 0.46 11.44 7.81
C ALA A 5 0.42 12.86 8.41
N PRO A 6 1.39 13.28 9.26
CA PRO A 6 1.43 14.66 9.76
C PRO A 6 1.59 15.70 8.64
N ILE A 7 2.41 15.40 7.62
CA ILE A 7 2.61 16.30 6.47
C ILE A 7 1.31 16.47 5.69
N ALA A 8 0.55 15.39 5.51
CA ALA A 8 -0.74 15.42 4.82
C ALA A 8 -1.91 15.92 5.68
N GLY A 9 -1.69 16.18 6.97
CA GLY A 9 -2.69 16.73 7.89
C GLY A 9 -3.68 15.69 8.40
N PHE A 10 -3.22 14.45 8.64
CA PHE A 10 -4.07 13.42 9.24
C PHE A 10 -3.32 12.56 10.27
N THR A 11 -4.07 11.90 11.12
CA THR A 11 -3.59 10.82 11.98
C THR A 11 -4.24 9.52 11.56
N TYR A 12 -3.60 8.40 11.90
CA TYR A 12 -4.15 7.07 11.64
C TYR A 12 -3.78 6.12 12.77
N ALA A 13 -4.62 5.09 12.96
CA ALA A 13 -4.38 4.02 13.92
C ALA A 13 -4.79 2.67 13.35
N HIS A 14 -3.95 1.67 13.52
CA HIS A 14 -4.24 0.28 13.15
C HIS A 14 -4.93 -0.43 14.29
N HIS A 15 -5.96 -1.21 13.95
CA HIS A 15 -6.73 -2.01 14.89
C HIS A 15 -6.93 -3.40 14.33
N SER A 16 -6.42 -4.42 15.04
CA SER A 16 -6.61 -5.83 14.71
C SER A 16 -7.71 -6.44 15.58
N TYR A 17 -8.55 -7.26 14.99
CA TYR A 17 -9.68 -7.88 15.66
C TYR A 17 -9.61 -9.40 15.56
N SER A 18 -10.11 -10.08 16.58
CA SER A 18 -10.10 -11.56 16.64
C SER A 18 -11.03 -12.21 15.61
N THR A 19 -11.99 -11.47 15.03
CA THR A 19 -12.89 -11.98 14.00
C THR A 19 -13.20 -10.91 12.95
N PHE A 20 -13.53 -11.35 11.75
CA PHE A 20 -13.97 -10.48 10.66
C PHE A 20 -15.22 -9.66 11.05
N GLU A 21 -16.18 -10.29 11.72
CA GLU A 21 -17.43 -9.66 12.11
C GLU A 21 -17.20 -8.46 13.04
N ARG A 22 -16.21 -8.58 13.95
CA ARG A 22 -15.80 -7.46 14.83
C ARG A 22 -15.12 -6.34 14.06
N ALA A 23 -14.23 -6.69 13.14
CA ALA A 23 -13.55 -5.72 12.28
C ALA A 23 -14.57 -4.98 11.39
N LEU A 24 -15.46 -5.71 10.73
CA LEU A 24 -16.52 -5.15 9.88
C LEU A 24 -17.48 -4.26 10.68
N LYS A 25 -17.91 -4.69 11.87
CA LYS A 25 -18.75 -3.88 12.74
C LYS A 25 -18.06 -2.56 13.08
N LYS A 26 -16.78 -2.60 13.45
CA LYS A 26 -16.03 -1.39 13.78
C LYS A 26 -15.85 -0.48 12.57
N ALA A 27 -15.59 -1.05 11.39
CA ALA A 27 -15.50 -0.28 10.16
C ALA A 27 -16.82 0.43 9.84
N LYS A 28 -17.97 -0.23 10.01
CA LYS A 28 -19.29 0.38 9.83
C LYS A 28 -19.55 1.52 10.81
N GLU A 29 -19.22 1.34 12.10
CA GLU A 29 -19.34 2.40 13.11
C GLU A 29 -18.55 3.66 12.71
N GLU A 30 -17.37 3.49 12.12
CA GLU A 30 -16.57 4.61 11.61
C GLU A 30 -17.22 5.27 10.39
N ILE A 31 -17.75 4.48 9.46
CA ILE A 31 -18.49 4.99 8.29
C ILE A 31 -19.73 5.76 8.70
N ASP A 32 -20.51 5.23 9.65
CA ASP A 32 -21.71 5.88 10.19
C ASP A 32 -21.39 7.21 10.88
N ALA A 33 -20.20 7.30 11.47
CA ALA A 33 -19.66 8.54 12.04
C ALA A 33 -19.08 9.52 10.98
N GLY A 34 -19.16 9.18 9.69
CA GLY A 34 -18.66 10.00 8.58
C GLY A 34 -17.15 9.87 8.33
N HIS A 35 -16.51 8.82 8.85
CA HIS A 35 -15.08 8.61 8.69
C HIS A 35 -14.80 7.40 7.78
N PRO A 36 -14.12 7.59 6.65
CA PRO A 36 -13.69 6.47 5.81
C PRO A 36 -12.64 5.62 6.53
N VAL A 37 -12.59 4.33 6.18
CA VAL A 37 -11.72 3.34 6.81
C VAL A 37 -10.78 2.73 5.76
N VAL A 38 -9.49 2.65 6.05
CA VAL A 38 -8.56 1.90 5.22
C VAL A 38 -8.60 0.43 5.66
N LEU A 39 -8.92 -0.45 4.72
CA LEU A 39 -8.92 -1.89 4.92
C LEU A 39 -7.64 -2.49 4.31
N GLY A 40 -7.00 -3.38 5.03
CA GLY A 40 -5.79 -4.08 4.56
C GLY A 40 -4.84 -4.45 5.71
N ALA A 41 -3.86 -5.30 5.42
CA ALA A 41 -3.50 -5.78 4.07
C ALA A 41 -4.52 -6.80 3.54
N LEU A 42 -4.93 -6.63 2.30
CA LEU A 42 -5.82 -7.53 1.58
C LEU A 42 -5.03 -8.40 0.61
N ASP A 43 -5.53 -9.61 0.34
CA ASP A 43 -5.05 -10.44 -0.74
C ASP A 43 -5.91 -10.24 -2.00
N MET A 44 -5.27 -9.77 -3.08
CA MET A 44 -5.96 -9.46 -4.34
C MET A 44 -6.58 -10.68 -5.02
N TYR A 45 -6.19 -11.90 -4.61
CA TYR A 45 -6.81 -13.15 -5.08
C TYR A 45 -8.33 -13.16 -4.89
N TYR A 46 -8.85 -12.48 -3.87
CA TYR A 46 -10.28 -12.43 -3.53
C TYR A 46 -10.97 -11.12 -3.97
N LEU A 47 -10.30 -10.24 -4.70
CA LEU A 47 -10.88 -8.97 -5.14
C LEU A 47 -11.51 -9.14 -6.54
N SER A 48 -12.83 -9.39 -6.59
CA SER A 48 -13.57 -9.71 -7.84
C SER A 48 -13.49 -8.60 -8.90
N TYR A 49 -13.30 -7.36 -8.52
CA TYR A 49 -13.11 -6.23 -9.45
C TYR A 49 -11.71 -6.18 -10.10
N TYR A 50 -10.83 -7.15 -9.81
CA TYR A 50 -9.57 -7.38 -10.51
C TYR A 50 -9.61 -8.69 -11.32
N PRO A 51 -10.32 -8.77 -12.46
CA PRO A 51 -10.57 -10.03 -13.17
C PRO A 51 -9.30 -10.72 -13.68
N LYS A 52 -8.18 -10.00 -13.79
CA LYS A 52 -6.89 -10.58 -14.15
C LYS A 52 -6.24 -11.36 -13.01
N LEU A 53 -6.55 -11.02 -11.78
CA LEU A 53 -5.95 -11.57 -10.54
C LEU A 53 -6.92 -12.46 -9.77
N TYR A 54 -8.22 -12.19 -9.87
CA TYR A 54 -9.28 -12.86 -9.14
C TYR A 54 -9.22 -14.36 -9.33
N HIS A 55 -9.03 -15.10 -8.25
CA HIS A 55 -8.83 -16.56 -8.19
C HIS A 55 -7.69 -17.10 -9.07
N LYS A 56 -6.68 -16.29 -9.36
CA LYS A 56 -5.54 -16.68 -10.19
C LYS A 56 -4.20 -16.47 -9.52
N GLU A 57 -4.01 -15.35 -8.82
CA GLU A 57 -2.71 -14.99 -8.26
C GLU A 57 -2.87 -14.31 -6.90
N HIS A 58 -2.11 -14.79 -5.92
CA HIS A 58 -2.03 -14.18 -4.60
C HIS A 58 -1.08 -12.98 -4.63
N ILE A 59 -1.61 -11.79 -4.43
CA ILE A 59 -0.84 -10.55 -4.28
C ILE A 59 -1.20 -9.91 -2.94
N PRO A 60 -0.28 -9.96 -1.97
CA PRO A 60 -0.50 -9.46 -0.62
C PRO A 60 -0.33 -7.94 -0.50
N PHE A 61 -0.64 -7.43 0.70
CA PHE A 61 -0.40 -6.05 1.11
C PHE A 61 -1.16 -5.00 0.29
N HIS A 62 -2.32 -5.38 -0.24
CA HIS A 62 -3.18 -4.44 -0.93
C HIS A 62 -4.07 -3.68 0.07
N TYR A 63 -4.26 -2.39 -0.15
CA TYR A 63 -5.05 -1.53 0.75
C TYR A 63 -6.10 -0.78 -0.05
N VAL A 64 -7.31 -0.68 0.51
CA VAL A 64 -8.44 0.02 -0.11
C VAL A 64 -9.10 0.97 0.88
N LEU A 65 -9.78 1.99 0.38
CA LEU A 65 -10.51 2.96 1.19
C LEU A 65 -12.01 2.61 1.16
N MET A 66 -12.52 2.04 2.25
CA MET A 66 -13.95 1.83 2.45
C MET A 66 -14.63 3.16 2.77
N THR A 67 -15.69 3.49 2.05
CA THR A 67 -16.45 4.73 2.20
C THR A 67 -17.94 4.52 2.46
N GLY A 68 -18.41 3.28 2.41
CA GLY A 68 -19.79 2.91 2.64
C GLY A 68 -19.98 1.40 2.73
N TYR A 69 -21.22 1.00 2.98
CA TYR A 69 -21.66 -0.40 2.99
C TYR A 69 -23.15 -0.51 2.69
N ASP A 70 -23.59 -1.71 2.31
CA ASP A 70 -24.97 -2.10 2.13
C ASP A 70 -25.18 -3.48 2.77
N ASP A 71 -25.96 -3.52 3.86
CA ASP A 71 -26.22 -4.74 4.61
C ASP A 71 -27.22 -5.67 3.91
N ASP A 72 -28.14 -5.11 3.15
CA ASP A 72 -29.16 -5.90 2.43
C ASP A 72 -28.49 -6.67 1.28
N GLN A 73 -27.57 -6.03 0.58
CA GLN A 73 -26.77 -6.65 -0.47
C GLN A 73 -25.49 -7.32 0.05
N ARG A 74 -25.15 -7.17 1.32
CA ARG A 74 -23.94 -7.71 1.97
C ARG A 74 -22.64 -7.30 1.25
N LEU A 75 -22.48 -6.01 1.00
CA LEU A 75 -21.29 -5.47 0.32
C LEU A 75 -20.74 -4.21 1.01
N ILE A 76 -19.49 -3.91 0.73
CA ILE A 76 -18.86 -2.62 1.02
C ILE A 76 -18.72 -1.80 -0.25
N CYS A 77 -18.75 -0.47 -0.09
CA CYS A 77 -18.38 0.50 -1.11
C CYS A 77 -16.96 0.99 -0.85
N LEU A 78 -16.13 1.03 -1.88
CA LEU A 78 -14.72 1.35 -1.71
C LEU A 78 -14.13 2.12 -2.89
N TYR A 79 -13.03 2.82 -2.63
CA TYR A 79 -12.10 3.32 -3.64
C TYR A 79 -10.79 2.54 -3.57
N ASP A 80 -10.20 2.30 -4.72
CA ASP A 80 -8.93 1.61 -4.85
C ASP A 80 -7.92 2.48 -5.61
N CYS A 81 -6.63 2.25 -5.39
CA CYS A 81 -5.56 3.03 -6.00
C CYS A 81 -5.61 2.95 -7.53
N GLY A 82 -5.38 4.11 -8.18
CA GLY A 82 -5.46 4.23 -9.63
C GLY A 82 -6.87 4.20 -10.24
N ARG A 83 -7.92 4.18 -9.42
CA ARG A 83 -9.32 4.19 -9.85
C ARG A 83 -10.07 5.38 -9.28
N THR A 84 -10.88 6.03 -10.11
CA THR A 84 -11.69 7.19 -9.73
C THR A 84 -13.15 6.84 -9.48
N GLN A 85 -13.58 5.64 -9.86
CA GLN A 85 -14.95 5.17 -9.70
C GLN A 85 -15.13 4.41 -8.40
N LEU A 86 -16.31 4.54 -7.81
CA LEU A 86 -16.73 3.76 -6.66
C LEU A 86 -16.87 2.29 -7.07
N LEU A 87 -16.28 1.41 -6.29
CA LEU A 87 -16.31 -0.04 -6.47
C LEU A 87 -17.10 -0.68 -5.33
N THR A 88 -17.52 -1.92 -5.53
CA THR A 88 -18.16 -2.75 -4.50
C THR A 88 -17.42 -4.07 -4.32
N LEU A 89 -17.47 -4.63 -3.11
CA LEU A 89 -16.90 -5.94 -2.78
C LEU A 89 -17.82 -6.63 -1.77
N GLY A 90 -18.14 -7.89 -2.03
CA GLY A 90 -18.97 -8.69 -1.13
C GLY A 90 -18.30 -8.95 0.23
N TYR A 91 -19.09 -9.10 1.30
CA TYR A 91 -18.54 -9.37 2.64
C TYR A 91 -17.75 -10.68 2.70
N ASP A 92 -18.15 -11.71 1.98
CA ASP A 92 -17.46 -12.99 1.97
C ASP A 92 -16.11 -12.91 1.25
N GLU A 93 -16.04 -12.15 0.14
CA GLU A 93 -14.79 -11.85 -0.56
C GLU A 93 -13.85 -11.01 0.31
N LEU A 94 -14.37 -9.99 0.98
CA LEU A 94 -13.61 -9.17 1.91
C LEU A 94 -13.07 -10.01 3.07
N LYS A 95 -13.90 -10.87 3.69
CA LYS A 95 -13.50 -11.77 4.76
C LYS A 95 -12.33 -12.67 4.34
N ASN A 96 -12.45 -13.29 3.19
CA ASN A 96 -11.39 -14.15 2.64
C ASN A 96 -10.13 -13.36 2.32
N SER A 97 -10.27 -12.16 1.78
CA SER A 97 -9.14 -11.28 1.45
C SER A 97 -8.39 -10.79 2.70
N MET A 98 -9.10 -10.51 3.80
CA MET A 98 -8.51 -10.07 5.06
C MET A 98 -7.86 -11.21 5.87
N ASN A 99 -8.27 -12.44 5.66
CA ASN A 99 -7.84 -13.62 6.45
C ASN A 99 -7.35 -14.77 5.58
N CYS A 100 -6.74 -14.48 4.46
CA CYS A 100 -6.22 -15.53 3.64
C CYS A 100 -5.14 -16.33 4.40
N SER A 101 -5.19 -17.66 4.26
CA SER A 101 -4.25 -18.57 4.91
C SER A 101 -2.93 -18.72 4.16
N TYR A 102 -2.70 -17.94 3.13
CA TYR A 102 -1.44 -17.98 2.38
C TYR A 102 -0.29 -17.48 3.28
N PRO A 103 0.82 -18.23 3.40
CA PRO A 103 1.88 -17.91 4.33
C PRO A 103 2.42 -16.49 4.18
N GLY A 104 2.43 -15.75 5.27
CA GLY A 104 2.95 -14.39 5.32
C GLY A 104 2.02 -13.29 4.78
N LEU A 105 0.76 -13.62 4.45
CA LEU A 105 -0.19 -12.67 3.84
C LEU A 105 -1.37 -12.28 4.73
N SER A 106 -1.61 -12.97 5.84
CA SER A 106 -2.73 -12.63 6.71
C SER A 106 -2.53 -11.29 7.41
N SER A 107 -3.56 -10.48 7.44
CA SER A 107 -3.60 -9.20 8.16
C SER A 107 -4.42 -9.26 9.46
N GLU A 108 -4.87 -10.43 9.87
CA GLU A 108 -5.59 -10.65 11.14
C GLU A 108 -6.77 -9.69 11.34
N ASN A 109 -7.64 -9.54 10.36
CA ASN A 109 -8.80 -8.65 10.41
C ASN A 109 -8.43 -7.21 10.81
N THR A 110 -7.38 -6.66 10.21
CA THR A 110 -6.90 -5.31 10.52
C THR A 110 -7.65 -4.26 9.73
N ILE A 111 -8.05 -3.20 10.41
CA ILE A 111 -8.54 -1.96 9.81
C ILE A 111 -7.66 -0.80 10.26
N CYS A 112 -7.62 0.27 9.46
CA CYS A 112 -6.94 1.50 9.83
C CYS A 112 -7.93 2.64 9.84
N THR A 113 -8.13 3.26 10.98
CA THR A 113 -8.94 4.47 11.12
C THR A 113 -8.11 5.70 10.79
N VAL A 114 -8.70 6.65 10.08
CA VAL A 114 -8.07 7.89 9.65
C VAL A 114 -8.84 9.08 10.21
N ARG A 115 -8.13 10.09 10.70
CA ARG A 115 -8.70 11.33 11.19
C ARG A 115 -7.97 12.52 10.59
N MET A 116 -8.69 13.36 9.89
CA MET A 116 -8.14 14.65 9.45
C MET A 116 -7.90 15.54 10.65
N THR A 117 -6.69 16.08 10.76
CA THR A 117 -6.30 17.01 11.84
C THR A 117 -6.32 18.44 11.36
N GLU A 118 -5.93 18.65 10.10
CA GLU A 118 -5.96 19.96 9.46
C GLU A 118 -6.12 19.84 7.95
N LYS A 119 -6.64 20.88 7.31
CA LYS A 119 -6.68 20.98 5.85
C LYS A 119 -5.45 21.74 5.36
N ARG A 120 -4.58 21.04 4.63
CA ARG A 120 -3.34 21.59 4.06
C ARG A 120 -3.46 21.71 2.55
N SER A 121 -2.81 22.72 1.97
CA SER A 121 -2.77 22.86 0.52
C SER A 121 -1.84 21.79 -0.11
N LYS A 122 -2.13 21.44 -1.36
CA LYS A 122 -1.28 20.48 -2.10
C LYS A 122 0.17 20.94 -2.17
N ASN A 123 0.41 22.25 -2.35
CA ASN A 123 1.76 22.79 -2.44
C ASN A 123 2.53 22.68 -1.11
N GLN A 124 1.88 22.91 0.03
CA GLN A 124 2.50 22.70 1.34
C GLN A 124 2.87 21.24 1.54
N ILE A 125 1.91 20.31 1.28
CA ILE A 125 2.15 18.86 1.40
C ILE A 125 3.31 18.44 0.50
N ALA A 126 3.30 18.86 -0.78
CA ALA A 126 4.35 18.49 -1.72
C ALA A 126 5.72 19.04 -1.32
N SER A 127 5.80 20.29 -0.90
CA SER A 127 7.06 20.93 -0.49
C SER A 127 7.67 20.23 0.74
N GLU A 128 6.86 19.96 1.76
CA GLU A 128 7.34 19.29 2.98
C GLU A 128 7.69 17.81 2.73
N ALA A 129 6.88 17.11 1.91
CA ALA A 129 7.18 15.73 1.55
C ALA A 129 8.48 15.61 0.75
N LEU A 130 8.73 16.51 -0.20
CA LEU A 130 9.98 16.57 -0.97
C LEU A 130 11.18 16.92 -0.08
N ALA A 131 11.01 17.87 0.85
CA ALA A 131 12.06 18.21 1.81
C ALA A 131 12.43 17.01 2.70
N LEU A 132 11.43 16.27 3.21
CA LEU A 132 11.65 15.07 4.00
C LEU A 132 12.32 13.96 3.17
N GLN A 133 11.88 13.73 1.95
CA GLN A 133 12.49 12.73 1.05
C GLN A 133 13.93 13.08 0.71
N LYS A 134 14.22 14.36 0.45
CA LYS A 134 15.59 14.85 0.25
C LYS A 134 16.47 14.57 1.46
N ASP A 135 15.98 14.87 2.66
CA ASP A 135 16.74 14.62 3.88
C ASP A 135 17.00 13.11 4.07
N HIS A 136 15.99 12.27 3.97
CA HIS A 136 16.15 10.82 4.08
C HIS A 136 17.08 10.23 3.02
N PHE A 137 17.13 10.82 1.82
CA PHE A 137 18.03 10.38 0.76
C PHE A 137 19.48 10.78 1.04
N LEU A 138 19.71 12.03 1.48
CA LEU A 138 21.03 12.58 1.72
C LEU A 138 21.60 12.21 3.11
N ASN A 139 20.74 12.02 4.09
CA ASN A 139 21.09 11.68 5.49
C ASN A 139 20.42 10.37 5.93
N PRO A 140 20.64 9.25 5.20
CA PRO A 140 19.95 8.02 5.51
C PRO A 140 20.33 7.46 6.89
N PRO A 141 19.38 6.89 7.65
CA PRO A 141 19.62 6.34 8.97
C PRO A 141 20.46 5.06 8.97
N ALA A 142 20.65 4.44 7.79
CA ALA A 142 21.46 3.24 7.62
C ALA A 142 22.24 3.27 6.30
N SER A 143 23.38 2.60 6.28
CA SER A 143 24.30 2.58 5.14
C SER A 143 23.76 1.87 3.88
N PHE A 144 22.65 1.14 3.99
CA PHE A 144 21.98 0.46 2.86
C PHE A 144 20.77 1.23 2.34
N LEU A 145 20.53 2.46 2.84
CA LEU A 145 19.42 3.33 2.42
C LEU A 145 19.96 4.59 1.72
N GLY A 146 19.05 5.29 1.04
CA GLY A 146 19.33 6.56 0.36
C GLY A 146 20.49 6.46 -0.64
N TYR A 147 21.26 7.55 -0.79
CA TYR A 147 22.39 7.57 -1.71
C TYR A 147 23.52 6.60 -1.30
N LYS A 148 23.73 6.40 0.01
CA LYS A 148 24.74 5.45 0.51
C LYS A 148 24.41 4.01 0.11
N GLY A 149 23.13 3.65 0.12
CA GLY A 149 22.66 2.34 -0.37
C GLY A 149 22.90 2.16 -1.87
N LEU A 150 22.67 3.20 -2.68
CA LEU A 150 22.98 3.18 -4.11
C LEU A 150 24.48 3.05 -4.38
N GLU A 151 25.31 3.83 -3.70
CA GLU A 151 26.77 3.72 -3.82
C GLU A 151 27.26 2.32 -3.43
N LYS A 152 26.72 1.76 -2.35
CA LYS A 152 27.04 0.40 -1.92
C LYS A 152 26.64 -0.62 -2.99
N MET A 153 25.43 -0.53 -3.52
CA MET A 153 24.92 -1.40 -4.58
C MET A 153 25.81 -1.34 -5.84
N ILE A 154 26.13 -0.13 -6.31
CA ILE A 154 26.99 0.06 -7.49
C ILE A 154 28.36 -0.57 -7.27
N ARG A 155 28.95 -0.42 -6.09
CA ARG A 155 30.25 -1.00 -5.75
C ARG A 155 30.21 -2.52 -5.69
N GLU A 156 29.15 -3.12 -5.16
CA GLU A 156 29.02 -4.56 -4.92
C GLU A 156 28.48 -5.34 -6.12
N LEU A 157 27.74 -4.68 -7.01
CA LEU A 157 27.11 -5.30 -8.19
C LEU A 157 28.06 -6.17 -9.04
N PRO A 158 29.34 -5.77 -9.32
CA PRO A 158 30.27 -6.61 -10.07
C PRO A 158 30.61 -7.93 -9.39
N ASP A 159 30.55 -7.98 -8.06
CA ASP A 159 30.88 -9.17 -7.28
C ASP A 159 29.69 -10.10 -7.07
N TRP A 160 28.47 -9.62 -7.22
CA TRP A 160 27.27 -10.46 -7.10
C TRP A 160 27.28 -11.63 -8.08
N LYS A 161 27.80 -11.42 -9.30
CA LYS A 161 27.95 -12.51 -10.29
C LYS A 161 28.86 -13.64 -9.83
N LYS A 162 29.82 -13.36 -8.92
CA LYS A 162 30.73 -14.35 -8.35
C LYS A 162 30.19 -15.03 -7.09
N GLN A 163 29.35 -14.33 -6.36
CA GLN A 163 28.83 -14.75 -5.05
C GLN A 163 27.49 -15.50 -5.15
N LEU A 164 26.71 -15.25 -6.21
CA LEU A 164 25.39 -15.80 -6.42
C LEU A 164 25.41 -16.91 -7.47
N THR A 165 24.49 -17.83 -7.35
CA THR A 165 24.21 -18.77 -8.46
C THR A 165 23.67 -17.98 -9.67
N LYS A 166 23.75 -18.60 -10.84
CA LYS A 166 23.22 -17.98 -12.07
C LYS A 166 21.74 -17.64 -11.94
N GLU A 167 20.95 -18.53 -11.35
CA GLU A 167 19.52 -18.35 -11.15
C GLU A 167 19.19 -17.17 -10.21
N GLU A 168 19.89 -17.08 -9.08
CA GLU A 168 19.74 -15.96 -8.13
C GLU A 168 20.14 -14.62 -8.78
N TYR A 169 21.26 -14.60 -9.51
CA TYR A 169 21.74 -13.41 -10.20
C TYR A 169 20.75 -12.94 -11.26
N ASP A 170 20.25 -13.85 -12.12
CA ASP A 170 19.29 -13.55 -13.17
C ASP A 170 17.96 -13.04 -12.56
N LYS A 171 17.50 -13.62 -11.46
CA LYS A 171 16.30 -13.19 -10.73
C LYS A 171 16.45 -11.78 -10.13
N ILE A 172 17.62 -11.48 -9.54
CA ILE A 172 17.90 -10.15 -9.00
C ILE A 172 17.94 -9.11 -10.12
N LEU A 173 18.62 -9.40 -11.22
CA LEU A 173 18.66 -8.49 -12.37
C LEU A 173 17.27 -8.26 -12.96
N LEU A 174 16.47 -9.30 -13.11
CA LEU A 174 15.09 -9.18 -13.58
C LEU A 174 14.27 -8.28 -12.65
N ASN A 175 14.38 -8.48 -11.34
CA ASN A 175 13.68 -7.66 -10.35
C ASN A 175 14.14 -6.19 -10.42
N MET A 176 15.44 -5.93 -10.57
CA MET A 176 15.97 -4.58 -10.71
C MET A 176 15.43 -3.90 -11.98
N VAL A 177 15.51 -4.58 -13.14
CA VAL A 177 14.99 -4.05 -14.41
C VAL A 177 13.49 -3.80 -14.31
N THR A 178 12.75 -4.73 -13.73
CA THR A 178 11.30 -4.58 -13.52
C THR A 178 11.01 -3.40 -12.61
N PHE A 179 11.69 -3.29 -11.47
CA PHE A 179 11.42 -2.26 -10.48
C PHE A 179 11.81 -0.85 -10.96
N PHE A 180 12.95 -0.70 -11.63
CA PHE A 180 13.44 0.60 -12.09
C PHE A 180 12.98 0.98 -13.51
N GLY A 181 12.65 0.01 -14.35
CA GLY A 181 12.38 0.25 -15.77
C GLY A 181 10.92 0.10 -16.20
N THR A 182 10.25 -0.96 -15.77
CA THR A 182 8.93 -1.33 -16.32
C THR A 182 7.77 -1.16 -15.35
N VAL A 183 8.02 -1.31 -14.04
CA VAL A 183 6.98 -1.03 -13.05
C VAL A 183 6.81 0.49 -12.95
N PRO A 184 5.58 0.99 -13.05
CA PRO A 184 5.29 2.42 -13.09
C PRO A 184 5.56 3.17 -11.78
N THR A 185 6.34 2.64 -10.86
CA THR A 185 6.67 3.28 -9.58
C THR A 185 7.53 4.52 -9.76
N VAL A 186 8.68 4.41 -10.43
CA VAL A 186 9.57 5.56 -10.66
C VAL A 186 9.05 6.45 -11.79
N PRO A 187 8.67 5.93 -12.98
CA PRO A 187 8.09 6.75 -14.04
C PRO A 187 6.80 7.46 -13.62
N ASN A 188 5.89 6.80 -12.90
CA ASN A 188 4.66 7.44 -12.42
C ASN A 188 4.92 8.46 -11.32
N ALA A 189 5.88 8.22 -10.43
CA ALA A 189 6.27 9.21 -9.43
C ALA A 189 6.84 10.47 -10.09
N LEU A 190 7.72 10.31 -11.08
CA LEU A 190 8.28 11.42 -11.84
C LEU A 190 7.19 12.16 -12.66
N LYS A 191 6.28 11.42 -13.30
CA LYS A 191 5.15 11.99 -14.02
C LYS A 191 4.23 12.78 -13.09
N GLY A 192 3.89 12.22 -11.91
CA GLY A 192 3.06 12.91 -10.92
C GLY A 192 3.70 14.17 -10.32
N ILE A 193 5.04 14.32 -10.40
CA ILE A 193 5.76 15.54 -10.01
C ILE A 193 5.77 16.56 -11.17
N ALA A 194 5.83 16.09 -12.41
CA ALA A 194 5.94 16.91 -13.59
C ALA A 194 4.58 17.47 -14.09
N GLU A 195 3.49 16.78 -13.79
CA GLU A 195 2.13 17.18 -14.15
C GLU A 195 1.41 17.73 -12.90
N PRO A 196 1.24 19.07 -12.78
CA PRO A 196 0.62 19.70 -11.61
C PRO A 196 -0.90 19.44 -11.51
#